data_1c5b493e97abbbe5a33b42b06a840868
#
_entry.id   1c5b493e97abbbe5a33b42b06a840868
#
_cell.length_a   1.000
_cell.length_b   1.000
_cell.length_c   1.000
_cell.angle_alpha   90.00
_cell.angle_beta   90.00
_cell.angle_gamma   90.00
#
_symmetry.space_group_name_H-M   'P 1'
#
loop_
_entity.id
_entity.type
_entity.pdbx_description
1 polymer ?
#
loop_
_entity_poly.entity_id
_entity_poly.type
_entity_poly.pdbx_seq_one_letter_code
_entity_poly.pdbx_strand_id
1 'polypeptide(L)'
;VTGDTSWMKERYEALRSQGLDWNPPTLETANEPRCVMDGRSTIMLSANNYLNLTNHPKVIAAMINATQKYGAGSGSVRAIAGTMDIHLEAEKKVAEFKGVEASLIYSAGYTANVGLIPTLVQGKQDVIISDELNHGSIIDGVRLTKAQRGVYSHNDMGALESVLKEHHDAERKLIITDGVFSMDGDIAPLDEIAELAENYGA
;
A
#
# COMPACT_ATOMS: atom_id res chain seq x y z
N VAL A 1 -31.64 -18.53 -1.69
CA VAL A 1 -30.58 -19.43 -2.20
C VAL A 1 -29.94 -20.07 -0.97
N THR A 2 -30.32 -21.30 -0.65
CA THR A 2 -29.71 -22.09 0.41
C THR A 2 -28.63 -22.98 -0.19
N GLY A 3 -27.48 -22.38 -0.47
CA GLY A 3 -26.28 -23.14 -0.82
C GLY A 3 -25.72 -23.85 0.42
N ASP A 4 -25.17 -25.03 0.27
CA ASP A 4 -24.45 -25.71 1.35
C ASP A 4 -23.16 -24.91 1.67
N THR A 5 -23.08 -24.36 2.87
CA THR A 5 -21.95 -23.59 3.37
C THR A 5 -21.16 -24.33 4.46
N SER A 6 -21.45 -25.63 4.68
CA SER A 6 -20.79 -26.44 5.69
C SER A 6 -19.26 -26.48 5.52
N TRP A 7 -18.79 -26.45 4.25
CA TRP A 7 -17.38 -26.42 3.91
C TRP A 7 -16.61 -25.22 4.51
N MET A 8 -17.28 -24.08 4.75
CA MET A 8 -16.64 -22.91 5.38
C MET A 8 -16.28 -23.23 6.83
N LYS A 9 -17.23 -23.88 7.55
CA LYS A 9 -17.02 -24.28 8.94
C LYS A 9 -15.93 -25.34 9.05
N GLU A 10 -15.97 -26.35 8.20
CA GLU A 10 -14.95 -27.41 8.14
C GLU A 10 -13.57 -26.85 7.88
N ARG A 11 -13.45 -25.91 6.92
CA ARG A 11 -12.17 -25.23 6.62
C ARG A 11 -11.68 -24.38 7.81
N TYR A 12 -12.57 -23.66 8.46
CA TYR A 12 -12.21 -22.87 9.65
C TYR A 12 -11.72 -23.76 10.79
N GLU A 13 -12.43 -24.85 11.07
CA GLU A 13 -12.05 -25.82 12.10
C GLU A 13 -10.70 -26.49 11.78
N ALA A 14 -10.43 -26.79 10.52
CA ALA A 14 -9.13 -27.30 10.08
C ALA A 14 -7.99 -26.29 10.30
N LEU A 15 -8.19 -25.01 9.99
CA LEU A 15 -7.21 -23.95 10.26
C LEU A 15 -6.99 -23.78 11.78
N ARG A 16 -8.07 -23.77 12.54
CA ARG A 16 -8.01 -23.65 14.00
C ARG A 16 -7.26 -24.80 14.67
N SER A 17 -7.48 -26.04 14.19
CA SER A 17 -6.76 -27.20 14.71
C SER A 17 -5.24 -27.16 14.47
N GLN A 18 -4.81 -26.37 13.48
CA GLN A 18 -3.41 -26.13 13.13
C GLN A 18 -2.83 -24.86 13.79
N GLY A 19 -3.63 -24.14 14.59
CA GLY A 19 -3.24 -22.85 15.17
C GLY A 19 -3.07 -21.71 14.14
N LEU A 20 -3.71 -21.85 12.98
CA LEU A 20 -3.68 -20.89 11.87
C LEU A 20 -4.95 -20.01 11.79
N ASP A 21 -5.85 -20.13 12.78
CA ASP A 21 -7.00 -19.26 12.90
C ASP A 21 -6.56 -17.86 13.33
N TRP A 22 -7.08 -16.88 12.63
CA TRP A 22 -6.77 -15.49 12.93
C TRP A 22 -7.59 -14.99 14.10
N ASN A 23 -6.93 -14.73 15.22
CA ASN A 23 -7.51 -14.15 16.42
C ASN A 23 -6.75 -12.89 16.82
N PRO A 24 -7.03 -11.74 16.18
CA PRO A 24 -6.28 -10.51 16.42
C PRO A 24 -6.53 -9.99 17.85
N PRO A 25 -5.49 -9.48 18.53
CA PRO A 25 -5.63 -8.86 19.85
C PRO A 25 -6.45 -7.56 19.74
N THR A 26 -7.20 -7.24 20.80
CA THR A 26 -8.06 -6.06 20.85
C THR A 26 -7.33 -4.87 21.43
N LEU A 27 -7.24 -3.78 20.67
CA LEU A 27 -6.74 -2.50 21.15
C LEU A 27 -7.86 -1.73 21.85
N GLU A 28 -7.67 -1.40 23.13
CA GLU A 28 -8.70 -0.81 24.00
C GLU A 28 -8.49 0.69 24.23
N THR A 29 -7.38 1.25 23.81
CA THR A 29 -7.03 2.66 23.94
C THR A 29 -6.60 3.25 22.60
N ALA A 30 -6.26 4.54 22.55
CA ALA A 30 -5.60 5.10 21.40
C ALA A 30 -4.32 4.34 21.08
N ASN A 31 -3.97 4.27 19.78
CA ASN A 31 -2.73 3.66 19.32
C ASN A 31 -1.57 4.63 19.60
N GLU A 32 -0.95 4.47 20.75
CA GLU A 32 0.18 5.25 21.23
C GLU A 32 1.35 4.30 21.58
N PRO A 33 2.57 4.80 21.83
CA PRO A 33 3.71 3.97 22.21
C PRO A 33 3.46 3.08 23.44
N ARG A 34 2.53 3.49 24.32
CA ARG A 34 1.96 2.67 25.39
C ARG A 34 0.45 2.64 25.23
N CYS A 35 -0.10 1.46 25.14
CA CYS A 35 -1.53 1.24 24.95
C CYS A 35 -2.03 0.07 25.82
N VAL A 36 -3.32 -0.20 25.81
CA VAL A 36 -3.91 -1.38 26.44
C VAL A 36 -4.40 -2.31 25.33
N MET A 37 -3.93 -3.55 25.38
CA MET A 37 -4.35 -4.61 24.47
C MET A 37 -4.74 -5.85 25.29
N ASP A 38 -5.94 -6.37 25.07
CA ASP A 38 -6.52 -7.50 25.82
C ASP A 38 -6.36 -7.34 27.34
N GLY A 39 -6.72 -6.14 27.86
CA GLY A 39 -6.62 -5.78 29.27
C GLY A 39 -5.20 -5.60 29.82
N ARG A 40 -4.15 -5.60 28.97
CA ARG A 40 -2.76 -5.50 29.39
C ARG A 40 -2.09 -4.24 28.90
N SER A 41 -1.32 -3.56 29.77
CA SER A 41 -0.47 -2.46 29.35
C SER A 41 0.65 -3.01 28.43
N THR A 42 0.71 -2.50 27.21
CA THR A 42 1.56 -3.02 26.15
C THR A 42 2.39 -1.89 25.54
N ILE A 43 3.64 -2.18 25.18
CA ILE A 43 4.48 -1.31 24.35
C ILE A 43 4.18 -1.64 22.89
N MET A 44 3.72 -0.65 22.13
CA MET A 44 3.32 -0.81 20.73
C MET A 44 4.55 -0.64 19.83
N LEU A 45 5.02 -1.75 19.24
CA LEU A 45 6.13 -1.77 18.26
C LEU A 45 5.68 -2.19 16.84
N SER A 46 4.40 -2.53 16.66
CA SER A 46 3.87 -3.10 15.40
C SER A 46 2.81 -2.24 14.74
N ALA A 47 2.69 -0.97 15.12
CA ALA A 47 1.70 -0.07 14.54
C ALA A 47 2.21 0.65 13.30
N ASN A 48 1.29 0.96 12.38
CA ASN A 48 1.57 1.85 11.23
C ASN A 48 1.59 3.33 11.63
N ASN A 49 1.39 3.64 12.90
CA ASN A 49 1.40 5.01 13.47
C ASN A 49 2.84 5.50 13.72
N TYR A 50 3.72 5.38 12.73
CA TYR A 50 5.17 5.63 12.85
C TYR A 50 5.53 6.99 13.45
N LEU A 51 4.75 8.04 13.14
CA LEU A 51 4.96 9.40 13.63
C LEU A 51 4.10 9.74 14.86
N ASN A 52 3.38 8.78 15.40
CA ASN A 52 2.44 8.95 16.52
C ASN A 52 1.42 10.10 16.31
N LEU A 53 0.87 10.21 15.10
CA LEU A 53 -0.04 11.28 14.72
C LEU A 53 -1.52 10.94 14.92
N THR A 54 -1.89 9.67 15.12
CA THR A 54 -3.30 9.26 15.23
C THR A 54 -4.02 9.91 16.41
N ASN A 55 -3.30 10.24 17.48
CA ASN A 55 -3.84 10.93 18.67
C ASN A 55 -3.29 12.35 18.85
N HIS A 56 -2.71 12.94 17.80
CA HIS A 56 -2.18 14.29 17.88
C HIS A 56 -3.30 15.34 17.96
N PRO A 57 -3.30 16.26 18.93
CA PRO A 57 -4.42 17.19 19.17
C PRO A 57 -4.83 18.00 17.93
N LYS A 58 -3.87 18.47 17.13
CA LYS A 58 -4.16 19.20 15.88
C LYS A 58 -4.85 18.34 14.83
N VAL A 59 -4.49 17.05 14.73
CA VAL A 59 -5.10 16.10 13.79
C VAL A 59 -6.54 15.82 14.21
N ILE A 60 -6.76 15.56 15.50
CA ILE A 60 -8.10 15.36 16.08
C ILE A 60 -8.99 16.60 15.86
N ALA A 61 -8.48 17.79 16.17
CA ALA A 61 -9.24 19.03 15.97
C ALA A 61 -9.60 19.26 14.50
N ALA A 62 -8.67 19.01 13.57
CA ALA A 62 -8.92 19.13 12.13
C ALA A 62 -9.98 18.12 11.67
N MET A 63 -9.95 16.89 12.16
CA MET A 63 -10.94 15.86 11.86
C MET A 63 -12.34 16.24 12.36
N ILE A 64 -12.44 16.75 13.61
CA ILE A 64 -13.71 17.22 14.18
C ILE A 64 -14.29 18.37 13.34
N ASN A 65 -13.48 19.37 13.03
CA ASN A 65 -13.89 20.52 12.23
C ASN A 65 -14.34 20.11 10.81
N ALA A 66 -13.61 19.21 10.17
CA ALA A 66 -13.97 18.69 8.85
C ALA A 66 -15.30 17.91 8.91
N THR A 67 -15.48 17.06 9.93
CA THR A 67 -16.73 16.30 10.11
C THR A 67 -17.92 17.22 10.37
N GLN A 68 -17.76 18.29 11.14
CA GLN A 68 -18.82 19.28 11.36
C GLN A 68 -19.20 20.04 10.08
N LYS A 69 -18.22 20.34 9.21
CA LYS A 69 -18.45 21.06 7.95
C LYS A 69 -19.01 20.17 6.84
N TYR A 70 -18.48 18.96 6.69
CA TYR A 70 -18.72 18.10 5.54
C TYR A 70 -19.55 16.86 5.83
N GLY A 71 -19.79 16.53 7.10
CA GLY A 71 -20.37 15.24 7.51
C GLY A 71 -19.31 14.14 7.60
N ALA A 72 -19.77 12.90 7.76
CA ALA A 72 -18.91 11.73 7.98
C ALA A 72 -18.23 11.18 6.70
N GLY A 73 -18.54 11.77 5.54
CA GLY A 73 -17.94 11.34 4.27
C GLY A 73 -18.53 12.10 3.09
N SER A 74 -18.02 11.83 1.88
CA SER A 74 -18.42 12.55 0.65
C SER A 74 -19.80 12.17 0.12
N GLY A 75 -20.40 11.10 0.60
CA GLY A 75 -21.71 10.60 0.14
C GLY A 75 -21.74 10.11 -1.31
N SER A 76 -20.65 10.21 -2.05
CA SER A 76 -20.54 9.79 -3.45
C SER A 76 -19.10 9.45 -3.82
N VAL A 77 -18.92 8.77 -4.95
CA VAL A 77 -17.60 8.52 -5.55
C VAL A 77 -17.04 9.81 -6.15
N ARG A 78 -15.72 9.96 -6.12
CA ARG A 78 -15.03 11.18 -6.56
C ARG A 78 -15.36 11.60 -8.00
N ALA A 79 -15.49 10.64 -8.90
CA ALA A 79 -15.74 10.89 -10.34
C ALA A 79 -17.16 11.43 -10.64
N ILE A 80 -18.11 11.32 -9.70
CA ILE A 80 -19.50 11.77 -9.92
C ILE A 80 -19.76 13.05 -9.13
N ALA A 81 -19.90 12.96 -7.80
CA ALA A 81 -20.26 14.07 -6.94
C ALA A 81 -19.52 14.06 -5.59
N GLY A 82 -18.49 13.21 -5.44
CA GLY A 82 -17.76 12.99 -4.18
C GLY A 82 -16.41 13.69 -4.10
N THR A 83 -16.02 14.52 -5.07
CA THR A 83 -14.81 15.34 -4.98
C THR A 83 -15.15 16.62 -4.20
N MET A 84 -14.63 16.71 -2.98
CA MET A 84 -14.78 17.86 -2.10
C MET A 84 -13.55 18.78 -2.20
N ASP A 85 -13.70 20.05 -1.84
CA ASP A 85 -12.61 21.04 -1.79
C ASP A 85 -11.45 20.57 -0.89
N ILE A 86 -11.73 19.93 0.22
CA ILE A 86 -10.73 19.34 1.14
C ILE A 86 -9.87 18.26 0.47
N HIS A 87 -10.39 17.49 -0.51
CA HIS A 87 -9.60 16.56 -1.27
C HIS A 87 -8.56 17.28 -2.14
N LEU A 88 -9.00 18.33 -2.86
CA LEU A 88 -8.12 19.11 -3.74
C LEU A 88 -7.04 19.86 -2.94
N GLU A 89 -7.41 20.40 -1.77
CA GLU A 89 -6.44 21.03 -0.87
C GLU A 89 -5.40 20.04 -0.37
N ALA A 90 -5.80 18.83 0.03
CA ALA A 90 -4.88 17.81 0.49
C ALA A 90 -3.95 17.33 -0.65
N GLU A 91 -4.49 17.11 -1.85
CA GLU A 91 -3.71 16.75 -3.04
C GLU A 91 -2.66 17.82 -3.36
N LYS A 92 -3.05 19.09 -3.35
CA LYS A 92 -2.11 20.21 -3.55
C LYS A 92 -1.00 20.21 -2.49
N LYS A 93 -1.33 20.07 -1.21
CA LYS A 93 -0.33 20.05 -0.13
C LYS A 93 0.61 18.85 -0.21
N VAL A 94 0.12 17.68 -0.61
CA VAL A 94 0.97 16.51 -0.82
C VAL A 94 1.90 16.72 -2.02
N ALA A 95 1.41 17.28 -3.12
CA ALA A 95 2.24 17.61 -4.27
C ALA A 95 3.36 18.60 -3.92
N GLU A 96 3.03 19.68 -3.21
CA GLU A 96 4.00 20.67 -2.69
C GLU A 96 5.04 19.99 -1.77
N PHE A 97 4.61 19.15 -0.84
CA PHE A 97 5.50 18.44 0.08
C PHE A 97 6.46 17.49 -0.65
N LYS A 98 5.98 16.81 -1.69
CA LYS A 98 6.77 15.85 -2.49
C LYS A 98 7.59 16.52 -3.58
N GLY A 99 7.38 17.82 -3.85
CA GLY A 99 8.06 18.55 -4.93
C GLY A 99 7.65 18.08 -6.33
N VAL A 100 6.41 17.62 -6.52
CA VAL A 100 5.87 17.14 -7.78
C VAL A 100 4.74 18.04 -8.29
N GLU A 101 4.43 17.95 -9.59
CA GLU A 101 3.42 18.80 -10.23
C GLU A 101 2.01 18.56 -9.69
N ALA A 102 1.65 17.29 -9.42
CA ALA A 102 0.33 16.90 -8.95
C ALA A 102 0.39 15.66 -8.07
N SER A 103 -0.64 15.46 -7.28
CA SER A 103 -0.88 14.22 -6.55
C SER A 103 -2.35 13.82 -6.60
N LEU A 104 -2.64 12.55 -6.33
CA LEU A 104 -3.99 12.02 -6.26
C LEU A 104 -4.16 11.19 -4.99
N ILE A 105 -5.24 11.44 -4.24
CA ILE A 105 -5.54 10.73 -3.00
C ILE A 105 -6.52 9.60 -3.27
N TYR A 106 -6.21 8.43 -2.74
CA TYR A 106 -7.08 7.26 -2.66
C TYR A 106 -7.53 7.02 -1.22
N SER A 107 -8.58 6.23 -1.04
CA SER A 107 -9.11 5.89 0.29
C SER A 107 -8.18 5.03 1.15
N ALA A 108 -7.25 4.32 0.52
CA ALA A 108 -6.23 3.52 1.18
C ALA A 108 -5.04 3.28 0.25
N GLY A 109 -3.85 2.98 0.80
CA GLY A 109 -2.67 2.60 0.01
C GLY A 109 -2.89 1.34 -0.83
N TYR A 110 -3.64 0.36 -0.29
CA TYR A 110 -4.03 -0.83 -1.06
C TYR A 110 -4.79 -0.45 -2.34
N THR A 111 -5.82 0.40 -2.22
CA THR A 111 -6.61 0.86 -3.37
C THR A 111 -5.81 1.72 -4.34
N ALA A 112 -4.82 2.46 -3.84
CA ALA A 112 -3.89 3.21 -4.69
C ALA A 112 -3.08 2.26 -5.59
N ASN A 113 -2.45 1.23 -5.02
CA ASN A 113 -1.65 0.28 -5.78
C ASN A 113 -2.48 -0.54 -6.78
N VAL A 114 -3.62 -1.10 -6.35
CA VAL A 114 -4.47 -1.90 -7.24
C VAL A 114 -5.18 -1.07 -8.31
N GLY A 115 -5.33 0.24 -8.10
CA GLY A 115 -5.90 1.17 -9.09
C GLY A 115 -4.85 1.73 -10.04
N LEU A 116 -3.67 2.10 -9.54
CA LEU A 116 -2.63 2.77 -10.31
C LEU A 116 -1.83 1.81 -11.20
N ILE A 117 -1.34 0.70 -10.64
CA ILE A 117 -0.44 -0.23 -11.35
C ILE A 117 -1.08 -0.72 -12.66
N PRO A 118 -2.33 -1.23 -12.69
CA PRO A 118 -2.96 -1.66 -13.93
C PRO A 118 -3.26 -0.52 -14.91
N THR A 119 -3.25 0.73 -14.45
CA THR A 119 -3.47 1.89 -15.31
C THR A 119 -2.21 2.30 -16.04
N LEU A 120 -1.04 2.15 -15.41
CA LEU A 120 0.25 2.52 -15.99
C LEU A 120 0.75 1.51 -17.01
N VAL A 121 0.60 0.21 -16.74
CA VAL A 121 1.21 -0.87 -17.52
C VAL A 121 0.19 -2.01 -17.69
N GLN A 122 -0.26 -2.25 -18.91
CA GLN A 122 -1.38 -3.17 -19.19
C GLN A 122 -1.06 -4.25 -20.23
N GLY A 123 -0.15 -3.97 -21.15
CA GLY A 123 0.08 -4.80 -22.34
C GLY A 123 0.95 -6.02 -22.06
N LYS A 124 0.81 -7.07 -22.87
CA LYS A 124 1.71 -8.23 -22.81
C LYS A 124 3.14 -7.91 -23.25
N GLN A 125 3.31 -6.82 -23.97
CA GLN A 125 4.59 -6.28 -24.42
C GLN A 125 5.30 -5.46 -23.34
N ASP A 126 4.61 -5.15 -22.25
CA ASP A 126 5.15 -4.40 -21.12
C ASP A 126 5.66 -5.36 -20.05
N VAL A 127 6.53 -4.88 -19.16
CA VAL A 127 7.02 -5.64 -18.01
C VAL A 127 6.93 -4.81 -16.73
N ILE A 128 6.54 -5.47 -15.64
CA ILE A 128 6.64 -4.94 -14.28
C ILE A 128 7.72 -5.72 -13.54
N ILE A 129 8.70 -5.02 -13.02
CA ILE A 129 9.83 -5.56 -12.28
C ILE A 129 9.68 -5.18 -10.81
N SER A 130 9.53 -6.16 -9.94
CA SER A 130 9.16 -6.00 -8.53
C SER A 130 10.23 -6.58 -7.62
N ASP A 131 10.56 -5.86 -6.55
CA ASP A 131 11.29 -6.46 -5.43
C ASP A 131 10.46 -7.61 -4.83
N GLU A 132 11.13 -8.70 -4.44
CA GLU A 132 10.46 -9.91 -3.92
C GLU A 132 9.73 -9.69 -2.59
N LEU A 133 10.15 -8.69 -1.78
CA LEU A 133 9.56 -8.37 -0.49
C LEU A 133 8.56 -7.21 -0.54
N ASN A 134 8.20 -6.73 -1.72
CA ASN A 134 7.22 -5.69 -1.86
C ASN A 134 5.90 -6.01 -1.16
N HIS A 135 5.24 -4.97 -0.65
CA HIS A 135 3.95 -5.07 0.03
C HIS A 135 2.91 -5.83 -0.81
N GLY A 136 2.09 -6.65 -0.17
CA GLY A 136 1.07 -7.48 -0.82
C GLY A 136 0.12 -6.72 -1.76
N SER A 137 -0.17 -5.45 -1.48
CA SER A 137 -0.99 -4.60 -2.38
C SER A 137 -0.31 -4.32 -3.73
N ILE A 138 1.00 -4.23 -3.77
CA ILE A 138 1.78 -4.10 -5.01
C ILE A 138 1.67 -5.40 -5.80
N ILE A 139 1.89 -6.54 -5.14
CA ILE A 139 1.75 -7.86 -5.75
C ILE A 139 0.35 -8.06 -6.34
N ASP A 140 -0.69 -7.67 -5.61
CA ASP A 140 -2.08 -7.77 -6.09
C ASP A 140 -2.34 -6.82 -7.26
N GLY A 141 -1.82 -5.58 -7.22
CA GLY A 141 -1.88 -4.65 -8.34
C GLY A 141 -1.21 -5.21 -9.61
N VAL A 142 -0.04 -5.82 -9.46
CA VAL A 142 0.67 -6.49 -10.57
C VAL A 142 -0.14 -7.66 -11.13
N ARG A 143 -0.80 -8.44 -10.28
CA ARG A 143 -1.65 -9.57 -10.70
C ARG A 143 -2.85 -9.15 -11.55
N LEU A 144 -3.33 -7.93 -11.42
CA LEU A 144 -4.45 -7.38 -12.20
C LEU A 144 -4.03 -6.98 -13.63
N THR A 145 -2.75 -6.96 -13.94
CA THR A 145 -2.24 -6.62 -15.28
C THR A 145 -2.06 -7.86 -16.17
N LYS A 146 -1.89 -7.61 -17.48
CA LYS A 146 -1.45 -8.61 -18.45
C LYS A 146 0.04 -8.48 -18.79
N ALA A 147 0.74 -7.54 -18.16
CA ALA A 147 2.16 -7.32 -18.35
C ALA A 147 2.99 -8.53 -17.94
N GLN A 148 4.15 -8.68 -18.54
CA GLN A 148 5.15 -9.63 -18.08
C GLN A 148 5.60 -9.27 -16.66
N ARG A 149 6.12 -10.24 -15.92
CA ARG A 149 6.51 -10.06 -14.51
C ARG A 149 7.94 -10.49 -14.34
N GLY A 150 8.78 -9.54 -13.93
CA GLY A 150 10.10 -9.78 -13.39
C GLY A 150 10.10 -9.62 -11.88
N VAL A 151 10.79 -10.48 -11.17
CA VAL A 151 11.00 -10.38 -9.73
C VAL A 151 12.50 -10.47 -9.48
N TYR A 152 13.03 -9.54 -8.69
CA TYR A 152 14.44 -9.57 -8.30
C TYR A 152 14.57 -9.78 -6.79
N SER A 153 15.67 -10.38 -6.37
CA SER A 153 15.98 -10.64 -4.96
C SER A 153 16.10 -9.32 -4.21
N HIS A 154 15.59 -9.32 -2.99
CA HIS A 154 15.47 -8.12 -2.16
C HIS A 154 16.76 -7.28 -2.09
N ASN A 155 16.63 -6.00 -2.48
CA ASN A 155 17.73 -5.02 -2.51
C ASN A 155 18.98 -5.45 -3.30
N ASP A 156 18.89 -6.45 -4.19
CA ASP A 156 19.98 -6.91 -5.04
C ASP A 156 19.97 -6.20 -6.40
N MET A 157 20.85 -5.21 -6.55
CA MET A 157 20.95 -4.44 -7.79
C MET A 157 21.49 -5.26 -8.96
N GLY A 158 22.32 -6.27 -8.71
CA GLY A 158 22.80 -7.20 -9.74
C GLY A 158 21.67 -8.10 -10.27
N ALA A 159 20.79 -8.55 -9.37
CA ALA A 159 19.58 -9.27 -9.75
C ALA A 159 18.60 -8.38 -10.53
N LEU A 160 18.39 -7.13 -10.07
CA LEU A 160 17.57 -6.14 -10.80
C LEU A 160 18.10 -5.91 -12.21
N GLU A 161 19.40 -5.68 -12.36
CA GLU A 161 20.04 -5.48 -13.66
C GLU A 161 19.87 -6.70 -14.58
N SER A 162 19.97 -7.91 -14.02
CA SER A 162 19.77 -9.14 -14.78
C SER A 162 18.34 -9.25 -15.32
N VAL A 163 17.34 -8.92 -14.51
CA VAL A 163 15.92 -8.91 -14.93
C VAL A 163 15.67 -7.83 -15.99
N LEU A 164 16.29 -6.65 -15.86
CA LEU A 164 16.20 -5.58 -16.87
C LEU A 164 16.80 -6.02 -18.23
N LYS A 165 17.92 -6.76 -18.21
CA LYS A 165 18.53 -7.34 -19.41
C LYS A 165 17.65 -8.43 -20.05
N GLU A 166 17.02 -9.28 -19.24
CA GLU A 166 16.10 -10.31 -19.73
C GLU A 166 14.91 -9.71 -20.47
N HIS A 167 14.39 -8.57 -19.99
CA HIS A 167 13.25 -7.88 -20.57
C HIS A 167 13.64 -6.65 -21.41
N HIS A 168 14.82 -6.68 -22.05
CA HIS A 168 15.34 -5.53 -22.80
C HIS A 168 14.42 -5.06 -23.93
N ASP A 169 13.64 -5.97 -24.52
CA ASP A 169 12.73 -5.75 -25.65
C ASP A 169 11.31 -5.30 -25.22
N ALA A 170 11.02 -5.21 -23.93
CA ALA A 170 9.74 -4.73 -23.45
C ALA A 170 9.50 -3.26 -23.86
N GLU A 171 8.27 -2.96 -24.34
CA GLU A 171 7.91 -1.60 -24.75
C GLU A 171 7.94 -0.61 -23.58
N ARG A 172 7.40 -1.03 -22.44
CA ARG A 172 7.43 -0.26 -21.19
C ARG A 172 7.96 -1.14 -20.07
N LYS A 173 8.85 -0.58 -19.30
CA LYS A 173 9.43 -1.23 -18.13
C LYS A 173 9.05 -0.41 -16.90
N LEU A 174 8.40 -1.02 -15.93
CA LEU A 174 8.04 -0.38 -14.67
C LEU A 174 8.73 -1.12 -13.53
N ILE A 175 9.67 -0.45 -12.86
CA ILE A 175 10.26 -0.95 -11.61
C ILE A 175 9.39 -0.47 -10.46
N ILE A 176 9.01 -1.37 -9.56
CA ILE A 176 8.23 -1.05 -8.36
C ILE A 176 8.97 -1.58 -7.14
N THR A 177 9.13 -0.71 -6.14
CA THR A 177 9.70 -1.06 -4.84
C THR A 177 9.03 -0.26 -3.73
N ASP A 178 8.97 -0.84 -2.52
CA ASP A 178 8.74 -0.07 -1.31
C ASP A 178 9.98 0.79 -1.01
N GLY A 179 9.80 2.02 -0.57
CA GLY A 179 10.93 2.87 -0.15
C GLY A 179 11.50 2.47 1.21
N VAL A 180 10.62 1.95 2.09
CA VAL A 180 10.96 1.38 3.39
C VAL A 180 10.15 0.10 3.56
N PHE A 181 10.81 -1.02 3.73
CA PHE A 181 10.17 -2.32 3.93
C PHE A 181 9.79 -2.48 5.41
N SER A 182 8.50 -2.38 5.69
CA SER A 182 8.00 -2.23 7.07
C SER A 182 8.21 -3.45 7.97
N MET A 183 8.36 -4.65 7.40
CA MET A 183 8.54 -5.88 8.18
C MET A 183 9.99 -6.04 8.66
N ASP A 184 10.96 -5.66 7.83
CA ASP A 184 12.39 -5.85 8.09
C ASP A 184 13.07 -4.55 8.50
N GLY A 185 12.49 -3.39 8.16
CA GLY A 185 13.01 -2.06 8.45
C GLY A 185 14.07 -1.58 7.45
N ASP A 186 14.24 -2.29 6.36
CA ASP A 186 15.21 -1.97 5.32
C ASP A 186 14.75 -0.80 4.47
N ILE A 187 15.73 -0.06 3.93
CA ILE A 187 15.52 1.05 3.01
C ILE A 187 15.99 0.60 1.61
N ALA A 188 15.15 0.80 0.61
CA ALA A 188 15.52 0.52 -0.76
C ALA A 188 16.67 1.43 -1.23
N PRO A 189 17.65 0.91 -1.99
CA PRO A 189 18.74 1.72 -2.58
C PRO A 189 18.21 2.50 -3.80
N LEU A 190 17.34 3.51 -3.54
CA LEU A 190 16.59 4.21 -4.59
C LEU A 190 17.48 4.92 -5.61
N ASP A 191 18.65 5.40 -5.21
CA ASP A 191 19.59 6.07 -6.12
C ASP A 191 20.15 5.07 -7.15
N GLU A 192 20.53 3.87 -6.72
CA GLU A 192 21.02 2.80 -7.59
C GLU A 192 19.90 2.25 -8.50
N ILE A 193 18.68 2.12 -7.95
CA ILE A 193 17.50 1.72 -8.73
C ILE A 193 17.21 2.75 -9.82
N ALA A 194 17.29 4.06 -9.50
CA ALA A 194 17.05 5.13 -10.45
C ALA A 194 18.11 5.14 -11.57
N GLU A 195 19.38 4.92 -11.22
CA GLU A 195 20.48 4.82 -12.19
C GLU A 195 20.26 3.64 -13.16
N LEU A 196 19.89 2.47 -12.63
CA LEU A 196 19.55 1.31 -13.48
C LEU A 196 18.31 1.59 -14.34
N ALA A 197 17.27 2.22 -13.78
CA ALA A 197 16.09 2.58 -14.54
C ALA A 197 16.43 3.49 -15.73
N GLU A 198 17.26 4.51 -15.53
CA GLU A 198 17.72 5.41 -16.60
C GLU A 198 18.52 4.65 -17.66
N ASN A 199 19.48 3.83 -17.24
CA ASN A 199 20.37 3.06 -18.14
C ASN A 199 19.60 2.07 -19.02
N TYR A 200 18.48 1.51 -18.54
CA TYR A 200 17.68 0.51 -19.25
C TYR A 200 16.37 1.05 -19.80
N GLY A 201 16.11 2.35 -19.69
CA GLY A 201 14.87 2.98 -20.18
C GLY A 201 13.63 2.50 -19.45
N ALA A 202 13.71 2.34 -18.12
CA ALA A 202 12.63 1.92 -17.26
C ALA A 202 12.04 3.12 -16.48
#